data_0c2627437861934340f3625089bb15b0
#
_entry.id   0c2627437861934340f3625089bb15b0
#
_cell.length_a   1.000
_cell.length_b   1.000
_cell.length_c   1.000
_cell.angle_alpha   90.00
_cell.angle_beta   90.00
_cell.angle_gamma   90.00
#
_symmetry.space_group_name_H-M   'P 1'
#
loop_
_entity.id
_entity.type
_entity.pdbx_description
1 polymer ?
#
loop_
_entity_poly.entity_id
_entity_poly.type
_entity_poly.pdbx_seq_one_letter_code
_entity_poly.pdbx_strand_id
1 'polypeptide(L)'
;MMEIREEDYLMLSGIQHFAFCRRQWALIHIEQQWVDNEYTAAGELLHKNAHDPYFNEKRKDVIISRAMPVVSRSMGVSGECDIVEFRKVPDGISLHGHRGFYQVFPVEYKKGSPKATDIDILQLTAQALCLEEMFSAEIKEGAVFYGETRRRETILFTDERKDKVKAYFNEMHQLYDKRYTPKVKW
;
A
#
# COMPACT_ATOMS: atom_id res chain seq x y z
N MET A 1 -3.84 -23.16 9.40
CA MET A 1 -3.54 -21.71 9.58
C MET A 1 -4.77 -21.09 10.25
N MET A 2 -4.63 -20.43 11.40
CA MET A 2 -5.78 -19.71 11.99
C MET A 2 -6.09 -18.52 11.09
N GLU A 3 -7.34 -18.39 10.66
CA GLU A 3 -7.81 -17.24 9.91
C GLU A 3 -7.81 -16.01 10.82
N ILE A 4 -7.16 -14.94 10.39
CA ILE A 4 -7.11 -13.67 11.13
C ILE A 4 -8.49 -13.03 10.98
N ARG A 5 -9.12 -12.64 12.10
CA ARG A 5 -10.43 -11.98 12.09
C ARG A 5 -10.31 -10.57 11.52
N GLU A 6 -11.31 -10.10 10.80
CA GLU A 6 -11.29 -8.75 10.18
C GLU A 6 -11.06 -7.62 11.20
N GLU A 7 -11.55 -7.79 12.44
CA GLU A 7 -11.32 -6.84 13.54
C GLU A 7 -9.87 -6.76 14.01
N ASP A 8 -9.05 -7.77 13.67
CA ASP A 8 -7.64 -7.86 14.00
C ASP A 8 -6.74 -7.49 12.80
N TYR A 9 -7.32 -7.00 11.70
CA TYR A 9 -6.52 -6.61 10.55
C TYR A 9 -5.68 -5.38 10.86
N LEU A 10 -4.40 -5.46 10.46
CA LEU A 10 -3.47 -4.37 10.62
C LEU A 10 -3.62 -3.34 9.49
N MET A 11 -3.29 -2.08 9.78
CA MET A 11 -3.23 -1.03 8.76
C MET A 11 -2.07 -1.29 7.80
N LEU A 12 -2.37 -1.39 6.50
CA LEU A 12 -1.37 -1.59 5.45
C LEU A 12 -0.27 -0.54 5.49
N SER A 13 -0.62 0.74 5.67
CA SER A 13 0.34 1.85 5.77
C SER A 13 1.30 1.73 6.94
N GLY A 14 0.96 0.95 7.97
CA GLY A 14 1.83 0.68 9.12
C GLY A 14 3.15 0.01 8.74
N ILE A 15 3.25 -0.65 7.57
CA ILE A 15 4.49 -1.27 7.11
C ILE A 15 5.63 -0.26 6.96
N GLN A 16 5.34 0.99 6.63
CA GLN A 16 6.36 2.04 6.54
C GLN A 16 7.00 2.32 7.90
N HIS A 17 6.19 2.48 8.94
CA HIS A 17 6.68 2.69 10.29
C HIS A 17 7.48 1.47 10.78
N PHE A 18 6.98 0.28 10.46
CA PHE A 18 7.63 -0.98 10.84
C PHE A 18 8.99 -1.17 10.17
N ALA A 19 9.07 -0.91 8.86
CA ALA A 19 10.30 -0.99 8.09
C ALA A 19 11.35 0.04 8.57
N PHE A 20 10.90 1.23 8.95
CA PHE A 20 11.77 2.25 9.51
C PHE A 20 12.26 1.87 10.92
N CYS A 21 11.34 1.54 11.81
CA CYS A 21 11.65 1.14 13.17
C CYS A 21 10.49 0.35 13.79
N ARG A 22 10.74 -0.89 14.15
CA ARG A 22 9.75 -1.78 14.78
C ARG A 22 9.15 -1.20 16.06
N ARG A 23 9.99 -0.54 16.87
CA ARG A 23 9.54 0.15 18.08
C ARG A 23 8.62 1.33 17.76
N GLN A 24 8.95 2.14 16.77
CA GLN A 24 8.09 3.25 16.34
C GLN A 24 6.72 2.74 15.92
N TRP A 25 6.68 1.68 15.11
CA TRP A 25 5.42 1.06 14.73
C TRP A 25 4.61 0.59 15.95
N ALA A 26 5.25 -0.08 16.90
CA ALA A 26 4.56 -0.56 18.11
C ALA A 26 4.04 0.59 18.98
N LEU A 27 4.80 1.67 19.15
CA LEU A 27 4.34 2.85 19.87
C LEU A 27 3.11 3.49 19.22
N ILE A 28 3.07 3.54 17.88
CA ILE A 28 1.95 4.11 17.13
C ILE A 28 0.73 3.18 17.15
N HIS A 29 0.93 1.90 16.82
CA HIS A 29 -0.18 1.00 16.49
C HIS A 29 -0.60 0.08 17.65
N ILE A 30 0.28 -0.21 18.61
CA ILE A 30 -0.04 -1.02 19.78
C ILE A 30 -0.36 -0.12 20.97
N GLU A 31 0.52 0.85 21.27
CA GLU A 31 0.37 1.77 22.42
C GLU A 31 -0.42 3.03 22.08
N GLN A 32 -0.75 3.25 20.80
CA GLN A 32 -1.53 4.39 20.29
C GLN A 32 -0.95 5.77 20.67
N GLN A 33 0.38 5.85 20.75
CA GLN A 33 1.13 7.08 21.02
C GLN A 33 1.48 7.77 19.70
N TRP A 34 0.56 8.58 19.16
CA TRP A 34 0.80 9.35 17.94
C TRP A 34 0.63 10.83 18.19
N VAL A 35 1.57 11.64 17.70
CA VAL A 35 1.49 13.10 17.66
C VAL A 35 1.70 13.55 16.21
N ASP A 36 0.71 14.25 15.68
CA ASP A 36 0.80 14.85 14.35
C ASP A 36 1.84 15.96 14.30
N ASN A 37 2.53 16.08 13.18
CA ASN A 37 3.46 17.16 12.91
C ASN A 37 3.17 17.78 11.53
N GLU A 38 3.81 18.92 11.22
CA GLU A 38 3.61 19.63 9.94
C GLU A 38 3.87 18.76 8.70
N TYR A 39 4.71 17.74 8.82
CA TYR A 39 5.04 16.82 7.73
C TYR A 39 3.89 15.87 7.43
N THR A 40 3.21 15.37 8.48
CA THR A 40 2.02 14.52 8.32
C THR A 40 0.85 15.29 7.74
N ALA A 41 0.59 16.51 8.23
CA ALA A 41 -0.48 17.39 7.74
C ALA A 41 -0.31 17.72 6.23
N ALA A 42 0.93 17.99 5.80
CA ALA A 42 1.20 18.29 4.39
C ALA A 42 1.17 17.03 3.50
N GLY A 43 1.47 15.84 4.05
CA GLY A 43 1.27 14.55 3.41
C GLY A 43 -0.22 14.28 3.17
N GLU A 44 -1.06 14.49 4.20
CA GLU A 44 -2.52 14.35 4.11
C GLU A 44 -3.15 15.23 3.03
N LEU A 45 -2.66 16.46 2.84
CA LEU A 45 -3.16 17.35 1.80
C LEU A 45 -2.87 16.80 0.39
N LEU A 46 -1.70 16.19 0.17
CA LEU A 46 -1.35 15.57 -1.10
C LEU A 46 -2.23 14.33 -1.35
N HIS A 47 -2.41 13.50 -0.33
CA HIS A 47 -3.32 12.35 -0.38
C HIS A 47 -4.76 12.79 -0.65
N LYS A 48 -5.24 13.85 0.00
CA LYS A 48 -6.59 14.38 -0.22
C LYS A 48 -6.83 14.78 -1.69
N ASN A 49 -5.82 15.31 -2.36
CA ASN A 49 -5.90 15.63 -3.78
C ASN A 49 -5.89 14.38 -4.67
N ALA A 50 -5.20 13.32 -4.25
CA ALA A 50 -5.21 12.03 -4.93
C ALA A 50 -6.53 11.26 -4.71
N HIS A 51 -7.16 11.47 -3.56
CA HIS A 51 -8.33 10.74 -3.08
C HIS A 51 -9.67 11.41 -3.45
N ASP A 52 -9.74 12.34 -4.40
CA ASP A 52 -11.02 12.89 -4.84
C ASP A 52 -11.84 11.80 -5.57
N PRO A 53 -12.86 11.20 -4.93
CA PRO A 53 -13.62 10.07 -5.47
C PRO A 53 -14.49 10.47 -6.68
N TYR A 54 -14.65 11.76 -6.95
CA TYR A 54 -15.44 12.28 -8.08
C TYR A 54 -14.65 12.29 -9.40
N PHE A 55 -13.35 12.01 -9.37
CA PHE A 55 -12.51 11.91 -10.55
C PHE A 55 -12.22 10.45 -10.95
N ASN A 56 -13.23 9.71 -11.33
CA ASN A 56 -13.03 8.51 -12.14
C ASN A 56 -12.75 8.96 -13.59
N GLU A 57 -11.50 9.26 -13.89
CA GLU A 57 -11.10 9.63 -15.24
C GLU A 57 -11.00 8.40 -16.12
N LYS A 58 -11.79 8.35 -17.18
CA LYS A 58 -11.57 7.42 -18.28
C LYS A 58 -10.75 8.12 -19.35
N ARG A 59 -9.46 7.83 -19.39
CA ARG A 59 -8.59 8.24 -20.51
C ARG A 59 -8.49 7.08 -21.48
N LYS A 60 -9.01 7.26 -22.71
CA LYS A 60 -9.03 6.27 -23.84
C LYS A 60 -8.96 4.77 -23.45
N ASP A 61 -7.82 4.30 -22.94
CA ASP A 61 -7.53 2.89 -22.60
C ASP A 61 -7.11 2.67 -21.14
N VAL A 62 -7.35 3.66 -20.27
CA VAL A 62 -7.05 3.59 -18.84
C VAL A 62 -8.25 4.04 -18.03
N ILE A 63 -8.64 3.22 -17.05
CA ILE A 63 -9.62 3.57 -16.02
C ILE A 63 -8.84 3.84 -14.75
N ILE A 64 -9.10 4.96 -14.08
CA ILE A 64 -8.42 5.38 -12.88
C ILE A 64 -9.41 5.30 -11.71
N SER A 65 -9.07 4.50 -10.69
CA SER A 65 -9.75 4.47 -9.41
C SER A 65 -8.90 5.20 -8.38
N ARG A 66 -9.51 6.10 -7.60
CA ARG A 66 -8.86 6.86 -6.54
C ARG A 66 -9.34 6.39 -5.19
N ALA A 67 -8.47 6.46 -4.18
CA ALA A 67 -8.78 6.06 -2.81
C ALA A 67 -9.43 4.67 -2.76
N MET A 68 -8.84 3.71 -3.46
CA MET A 68 -9.42 2.38 -3.58
C MET A 68 -9.15 1.56 -2.31
N PRO A 69 -10.20 1.16 -1.56
CA PRO A 69 -10.02 0.27 -0.42
C PRO A 69 -9.44 -1.07 -0.87
N VAL A 70 -8.44 -1.54 -0.13
CA VAL A 70 -7.80 -2.84 -0.39
C VAL A 70 -7.71 -3.67 0.87
N VAL A 71 -7.76 -4.98 0.69
CA VAL A 71 -7.71 -5.95 1.77
C VAL A 71 -6.96 -7.20 1.32
N SER A 72 -6.20 -7.79 2.22
CA SER A 72 -5.66 -9.13 2.07
C SER A 72 -6.01 -9.96 3.30
N ARG A 73 -6.81 -10.98 3.10
CA ARG A 73 -7.18 -11.94 4.16
C ARG A 73 -6.01 -12.81 4.54
N SER A 74 -5.19 -13.19 3.56
CA SER A 74 -4.01 -14.03 3.79
C SER A 74 -2.94 -13.33 4.64
N MET A 75 -2.79 -12.02 4.50
CA MET A 75 -1.89 -11.21 5.32
C MET A 75 -2.56 -10.58 6.55
N GLY A 76 -3.89 -10.61 6.64
CA GLY A 76 -4.64 -9.96 7.72
C GLY A 76 -4.44 -8.45 7.74
N VAL A 77 -4.54 -7.80 6.58
CA VAL A 77 -4.31 -6.35 6.45
C VAL A 77 -5.41 -5.69 5.63
N SER A 78 -5.66 -4.44 5.93
CA SER A 78 -6.53 -3.57 5.14
C SER A 78 -5.92 -2.18 5.00
N GLY A 79 -6.32 -1.47 3.96
CA GLY A 79 -5.84 -0.13 3.70
C GLY A 79 -6.46 0.46 2.46
N GLU A 80 -5.76 1.38 1.84
CA GLU A 80 -6.22 2.12 0.68
C GLU A 80 -5.06 2.35 -0.29
N CYS A 81 -5.35 2.24 -1.58
CA CYS A 81 -4.43 2.66 -2.64
C CYS A 81 -4.80 4.08 -3.07
N ASP A 82 -3.83 4.97 -3.15
CA ASP A 82 -4.04 6.34 -3.63
C ASP A 82 -4.66 6.34 -5.02
N ILE A 83 -4.06 5.59 -5.93
CA ILE A 83 -4.54 5.40 -7.29
C ILE A 83 -4.31 3.95 -7.73
N VAL A 84 -5.31 3.40 -8.42
CA VAL A 84 -5.18 2.17 -9.19
C VAL A 84 -5.56 2.47 -10.64
N GLU A 85 -4.63 2.26 -11.54
CA GLU A 85 -4.85 2.36 -12.98
C GLU A 85 -5.19 0.96 -13.54
N PHE A 86 -6.32 0.85 -14.22
CA PHE A 86 -6.67 -0.32 -14.98
C PHE A 86 -6.38 -0.02 -16.45
N ARG A 87 -5.27 -0.56 -16.94
CA ARG A 87 -4.74 -0.31 -18.28
C ARG A 87 -5.23 -1.39 -19.23
N LYS A 88 -5.85 -1.01 -20.36
CA LYS A 88 -6.36 -1.96 -21.33
C LYS A 88 -5.23 -2.75 -21.97
N VAL A 89 -5.38 -4.07 -21.99
CA VAL A 89 -4.39 -5.03 -22.52
C VAL A 89 -5.11 -6.14 -23.28
N PRO A 90 -4.39 -6.90 -24.13
CA PRO A 90 -4.97 -8.04 -24.86
C PRO A 90 -5.43 -9.18 -23.95
N ASP A 91 -4.75 -9.39 -22.80
CA ASP A 91 -5.01 -10.43 -21.83
C ASP A 91 -4.79 -9.89 -20.42
N GLY A 92 -5.76 -10.10 -19.52
CA GLY A 92 -5.75 -9.58 -18.15
C GLY A 92 -7.07 -9.87 -17.44
N ILE A 93 -7.43 -9.02 -16.48
CA ILE A 93 -8.67 -9.15 -15.73
C ILE A 93 -9.84 -8.49 -16.45
N SER A 94 -11.05 -9.03 -16.26
CA SER A 94 -12.30 -8.39 -16.69
C SER A 94 -12.81 -7.46 -15.58
N LEU A 95 -13.31 -6.28 -15.98
CA LEU A 95 -13.93 -5.33 -15.05
C LEU A 95 -15.43 -5.25 -15.34
N HIS A 96 -16.24 -5.32 -14.27
CA HIS A 96 -17.69 -5.19 -14.40
C HIS A 96 -18.08 -3.85 -15.04
N GLY A 97 -18.95 -3.89 -16.07
CA GLY A 97 -19.38 -2.70 -16.81
C GLY A 97 -18.39 -2.17 -17.84
N HIS A 98 -17.23 -2.80 -18.04
CA HIS A 98 -16.22 -2.41 -18.99
C HIS A 98 -15.88 -3.53 -19.95
N ARG A 99 -15.72 -3.21 -21.26
CA ARG A 99 -15.36 -4.19 -22.29
C ARG A 99 -13.85 -4.33 -22.39
N GLY A 100 -13.37 -5.58 -22.52
CA GLY A 100 -11.97 -5.93 -22.72
C GLY A 100 -11.29 -6.37 -21.42
N PHE A 101 -9.97 -6.49 -21.52
CA PHE A 101 -9.13 -6.96 -20.43
C PHE A 101 -8.23 -5.83 -19.95
N TYR A 102 -7.86 -5.88 -18.67
CA TYR A 102 -7.11 -4.81 -18.03
C TYR A 102 -5.98 -5.37 -17.16
N GLN A 103 -4.85 -4.67 -17.20
CA GLN A 103 -3.77 -4.83 -16.24
C GLN A 103 -4.04 -3.90 -15.06
N VAL A 104 -3.87 -4.42 -13.85
CA VAL A 104 -3.94 -3.63 -12.61
C VAL A 104 -2.58 -3.00 -12.35
N PHE A 105 -2.54 -1.69 -12.14
CA PHE A 105 -1.31 -0.94 -11.93
C PHE A 105 -1.48 0.06 -10.78
N PRO A 106 -1.00 -0.27 -9.56
CA PRO A 106 -1.10 0.63 -8.42
C PRO A 106 -0.09 1.77 -8.51
N VAL A 107 -0.49 2.95 -8.04
CA VAL A 107 0.36 4.14 -7.93
C VAL A 107 0.21 4.76 -6.55
N GLU A 108 1.32 4.84 -5.84
CA GLU A 108 1.42 5.48 -4.52
C GLU A 108 1.95 6.90 -4.68
N TYR A 109 1.34 7.86 -3.98
CA TYR A 109 1.75 9.26 -3.97
C TYR A 109 2.58 9.59 -2.73
N LYS A 110 3.76 10.18 -2.95
CA LYS A 110 4.65 10.67 -1.90
C LYS A 110 4.94 12.16 -2.08
N LYS A 111 4.84 12.91 -1.00
CA LYS A 111 5.09 14.36 -1.01
C LYS A 111 6.56 14.68 -1.34
N GLY A 112 7.49 13.91 -0.78
CA GLY A 112 8.93 14.17 -0.88
C GLY A 112 9.55 13.74 -2.20
N SER A 113 10.86 13.56 -2.16
CA SER A 113 11.69 12.98 -3.21
C SER A 113 12.02 11.51 -2.90
N PRO A 114 12.52 10.75 -3.89
CA PRO A 114 12.94 9.37 -3.68
C PRO A 114 13.94 9.26 -2.52
N LYS A 115 13.68 8.31 -1.62
CA LYS A 115 14.56 8.03 -0.48
C LYS A 115 15.54 6.92 -0.85
N ALA A 116 16.71 6.92 -0.19
CA ALA A 116 17.70 5.84 -0.34
C ALA A 116 17.23 4.49 0.26
N THR A 117 16.03 4.44 0.81
CA THR A 117 15.48 3.26 1.49
C THR A 117 14.28 2.70 0.73
N ASP A 118 14.07 1.38 0.81
CA ASP A 118 12.95 0.66 0.16
C ASP A 118 11.58 0.86 0.84
N ILE A 119 11.45 1.80 1.79
CA ILE A 119 10.23 1.93 2.62
C ILE A 119 9.00 2.20 1.78
N ASP A 120 9.09 3.13 0.82
CA ASP A 120 7.98 3.49 -0.06
C ASP A 120 7.63 2.32 -1.02
N ILE A 121 8.67 1.59 -1.44
CA ILE A 121 8.53 0.40 -2.29
C ILE A 121 7.81 -0.73 -1.56
N LEU A 122 8.07 -0.92 -0.26
CA LEU A 122 7.41 -1.94 0.55
C LEU A 122 5.92 -1.66 0.72
N GLN A 123 5.52 -0.40 0.91
CA GLN A 123 4.10 -0.03 0.97
C GLN A 123 3.40 -0.32 -0.37
N LEU A 124 3.99 0.12 -1.48
CA LEU A 124 3.42 -0.14 -2.81
C LEU A 124 3.35 -1.64 -3.12
N THR A 125 4.36 -2.43 -2.69
CA THR A 125 4.35 -3.89 -2.84
C THR A 125 3.23 -4.52 -1.99
N ALA A 126 2.98 -4.01 -0.79
CA ALA A 126 1.87 -4.47 0.05
C ALA A 126 0.51 -4.18 -0.60
N GLN A 127 0.34 -3.01 -1.20
CA GLN A 127 -0.85 -2.66 -1.98
C GLN A 127 -1.05 -3.62 -3.18
N ALA A 128 0.04 -3.92 -3.90
CA ALA A 128 0.00 -4.86 -5.02
C ALA A 128 -0.43 -6.26 -4.57
N LEU A 129 0.07 -6.76 -3.45
CA LEU A 129 -0.34 -8.07 -2.90
C LEU A 129 -1.82 -8.11 -2.50
N CYS A 130 -2.36 -7.04 -1.94
CA CYS A 130 -3.80 -6.94 -1.68
C CYS A 130 -4.61 -6.99 -2.99
N LEU A 131 -4.19 -6.22 -3.99
CA LEU A 131 -4.85 -6.20 -5.30
C LEU A 131 -4.74 -7.54 -6.03
N GLU A 132 -3.61 -8.25 -5.93
CA GLU A 132 -3.45 -9.60 -6.48
C GLU A 132 -4.48 -10.58 -5.90
N GLU A 133 -4.68 -10.52 -4.57
CA GLU A 133 -5.67 -11.36 -3.89
C GLU A 133 -7.09 -10.97 -4.28
N MET A 134 -7.41 -9.66 -4.31
CA MET A 134 -8.75 -9.16 -4.63
C MET A 134 -9.17 -9.45 -6.08
N PHE A 135 -8.25 -9.34 -7.03
CA PHE A 135 -8.54 -9.55 -8.45
C PHE A 135 -8.14 -10.92 -8.98
N SER A 136 -7.54 -11.78 -8.14
CA SER A 136 -6.98 -13.08 -8.55
C SER A 136 -6.05 -12.94 -9.76
N ALA A 137 -5.17 -11.95 -9.73
CA ALA A 137 -4.29 -11.58 -10.83
C ALA A 137 -2.84 -11.41 -10.35
N GLU A 138 -1.89 -11.63 -11.23
CA GLU A 138 -0.49 -11.31 -10.98
C GLU A 138 -0.22 -9.85 -11.32
N ILE A 139 0.35 -9.08 -10.40
CA ILE A 139 0.74 -7.69 -10.59
C ILE A 139 2.27 -7.60 -10.53
N LYS A 140 2.89 -7.32 -11.68
CA LYS A 140 4.35 -7.33 -11.82
C LYS A 140 5.01 -6.00 -11.49
N GLU A 141 4.28 -4.91 -11.65
CA GLU A 141 4.80 -3.56 -11.50
C GLU A 141 3.73 -2.56 -11.05
N GLY A 142 4.20 -1.47 -10.49
CA GLY A 142 3.44 -0.28 -10.14
C GLY A 142 4.33 0.95 -10.19
N ALA A 143 3.92 2.06 -9.62
CA ALA A 143 4.74 3.25 -9.56
C ALA A 143 4.61 4.00 -8.24
N VAL A 144 5.68 4.71 -7.87
CA VAL A 144 5.64 5.75 -6.85
C VAL A 144 5.75 7.11 -7.55
N PHE A 145 4.83 8.00 -7.25
CA PHE A 145 4.88 9.39 -7.70
C PHE A 145 5.42 10.28 -6.58
N TYR A 146 6.52 10.98 -6.86
CA TYR A 146 7.16 11.88 -5.92
C TYR A 146 6.81 13.34 -6.25
N GLY A 147 6.10 14.00 -5.33
CA GLY A 147 5.56 15.35 -5.54
C GLY A 147 6.61 16.44 -5.71
N GLU A 148 7.76 16.36 -5.02
CA GLU A 148 8.83 17.34 -5.14
C GLU A 148 9.49 17.34 -6.53
N THR A 149 9.76 16.15 -7.05
CA THR A 149 10.39 15.97 -8.36
C THR A 149 9.40 15.93 -9.50
N ARG A 150 8.09 15.77 -9.18
CA ARG A 150 7.00 15.51 -10.13
C ARG A 150 7.29 14.35 -11.07
N ARG A 151 7.98 13.32 -10.56
CA ARG A 151 8.37 12.14 -11.31
C ARG A 151 7.67 10.91 -10.78
N ARG A 152 7.37 10.02 -11.71
CA ARG A 152 6.86 8.68 -11.43
C ARG A 152 8.00 7.70 -11.64
N GLU A 153 8.27 6.89 -10.64
CA GLU A 153 9.24 5.79 -10.71
C GLU A 153 8.51 4.46 -10.77
N THR A 154 8.77 3.69 -11.83
CA THR A 154 8.21 2.34 -11.97
C THR A 154 8.96 1.37 -11.06
N ILE A 155 8.21 0.58 -10.31
CA ILE A 155 8.71 -0.40 -9.35
C ILE A 155 8.29 -1.80 -9.79
N LEU A 156 9.25 -2.70 -9.91
CA LEU A 156 8.99 -4.12 -10.15
C LEU A 156 8.74 -4.84 -8.83
N PHE A 157 7.69 -5.64 -8.77
CA PHE A 157 7.35 -6.46 -7.60
C PHE A 157 7.99 -7.84 -7.71
N THR A 158 9.26 -7.93 -7.31
CA THR A 158 9.99 -9.20 -7.30
C THR A 158 9.49 -10.11 -6.17
N ASP A 159 9.67 -11.42 -6.33
CA ASP A 159 9.31 -12.40 -5.29
C ASP A 159 9.98 -12.08 -3.95
N GLU A 160 11.24 -11.65 -3.98
CA GLU A 160 11.97 -11.22 -2.77
C GLU A 160 11.27 -10.07 -2.05
N ARG A 161 10.79 -9.05 -2.78
CA ARG A 161 10.03 -7.93 -2.19
C ARG A 161 8.69 -8.38 -1.63
N LYS A 162 7.97 -9.23 -2.36
CA LYS A 162 6.69 -9.80 -1.91
C LYS A 162 6.87 -10.63 -0.65
N ASP A 163 7.89 -11.48 -0.60
CA ASP A 163 8.18 -12.31 0.57
C ASP A 163 8.61 -11.48 1.78
N LYS A 164 9.38 -10.42 1.57
CA LYS A 164 9.75 -9.47 2.62
C LYS A 164 8.52 -8.78 3.24
N VAL A 165 7.58 -8.34 2.40
CA VAL A 165 6.32 -7.73 2.86
C VAL A 165 5.51 -8.72 3.70
N LYS A 166 5.34 -9.95 3.22
CA LYS A 166 4.63 -11.02 3.95
C LYS A 166 5.29 -11.32 5.29
N ALA A 167 6.62 -11.41 5.31
CA ALA A 167 7.37 -11.64 6.54
C ALA A 167 7.19 -10.49 7.55
N TYR A 168 7.16 -9.23 7.08
CA TYR A 168 6.94 -8.08 7.94
C TYR A 168 5.54 -8.09 8.55
N PHE A 169 4.48 -8.33 7.77
CA PHE A 169 3.14 -8.41 8.33
C PHE A 169 2.99 -9.58 9.32
N ASN A 170 3.62 -10.71 9.05
CA ASN A 170 3.64 -11.81 10.01
C ASN A 170 4.31 -11.41 11.34
N GLU A 171 5.46 -10.71 11.29
CA GLU A 171 6.13 -10.19 12.49
C GLU A 171 5.26 -9.13 13.21
N MET A 172 4.62 -8.24 12.45
CA MET A 172 3.72 -7.23 13.00
C MET A 172 2.54 -7.86 13.75
N HIS A 173 1.90 -8.89 13.17
CA HIS A 173 0.84 -9.64 13.86
C HIS A 173 1.33 -10.28 15.15
N GLN A 174 2.50 -10.92 15.13
CA GLN A 174 3.08 -11.52 16.34
C GLN A 174 3.33 -10.49 17.45
N LEU A 175 3.81 -9.29 17.11
CA LEU A 175 4.00 -8.21 18.08
C LEU A 175 2.66 -7.66 18.59
N TYR A 176 1.70 -7.52 17.70
CA TYR A 176 0.36 -7.01 18.03
C TYR A 176 -0.39 -7.96 18.97
N ASP A 177 -0.38 -9.25 18.66
CA ASP A 177 -1.05 -10.29 19.48
C ASP A 177 -0.44 -10.38 20.88
N LYS A 178 0.90 -10.25 20.98
CA LYS A 178 1.62 -10.24 22.25
C LYS A 178 1.55 -8.91 22.99
N ARG A 179 0.99 -7.85 22.38
CA ARG A 179 1.03 -6.48 22.89
C ARG A 179 2.45 -6.06 23.30
N TYR A 180 3.44 -6.45 22.49
CA TYR A 180 4.84 -6.26 22.80
C TYR A 180 5.47 -5.13 21.99
N THR A 181 6.06 -4.16 22.71
CA THR A 181 6.85 -3.08 22.14
C THR A 181 8.34 -3.41 22.21
N PRO A 182 9.03 -3.61 21.07
CA PRO A 182 10.44 -3.92 21.06
C PRO A 182 11.29 -2.85 21.77
N LYS A 183 12.32 -3.28 22.50
CA LYS A 183 13.30 -2.36 23.10
C LYS A 183 14.20 -1.76 22.01
N VAL A 184 14.67 -0.54 22.23
CA VAL A 184 15.71 0.04 21.38
C VAL A 184 16.99 -0.77 21.57
N LYS A 185 17.60 -1.21 20.49
CA LYS A 185 18.99 -1.71 20.53
C LYS A 185 19.89 -0.48 20.37
N TRP A 186 20.67 -0.21 21.39
CA TRP A 186 21.74 0.80 21.35
C TRP A 186 22.93 0.24 20.57
#